data_39d9b283dac584de68052cf70dc14ae0
#
_entry.id   39d9b283dac584de68052cf70dc14ae0
#
_cell.length_a   1.000
_cell.length_b   1.000
_cell.length_c   1.000
_cell.angle_alpha   90.00
_cell.angle_beta   90.00
_cell.angle_gamma   90.00
#
_symmetry.space_group_name_H-M   'P 1'
#
loop_
_entity.id
_entity.type
_entity.pdbx_description
1 polymer ?
#
loop_
_entity_poly.entity_id
_entity_poly.type
_entity_poly.pdbx_seq_one_letter_code
_entity_poly.pdbx_strand_id
1 'polypeptide(L)'
;MYLLYIDESGTKDLHRGENNKEGNSEYFVMGAVLIKAEDLSDIEEKIQNLKSTYLKDPYMELKSTAKSKTLKNNKNKDEFLDNIHQTIATSNCCCFGAQVHKPSLQKNGVLENRDQIYKICFLHILSAVNSYLKHENINESVTVFIDRVDAANNKKVYLAYKEALESKSIDFIGFDKKHFSPSINFVDSEFTIGVQIADIIAGALWRGVEKKKKTYSKMLLPRFPMDNNQKYVGYSYQNCEEWK
;
A
#
# COMPACT_ATOMS: atom_id res chain seq x y z
N MET A 1 -15.90 -2.66 12.50
CA MET A 1 -14.94 -1.57 12.18
C MET A 1 -13.81 -2.14 11.34
N TYR A 2 -13.38 -1.41 10.32
CA TYR A 2 -12.24 -1.79 9.47
C TYR A 2 -11.01 -0.94 9.79
N LEU A 3 -9.84 -1.54 9.62
CA LEU A 3 -8.52 -0.93 9.75
C LEU A 3 -7.86 -0.92 8.37
N LEU A 4 -7.51 0.25 7.86
CA LEU A 4 -6.83 0.44 6.59
C LEU A 4 -5.38 0.83 6.87
N TYR A 5 -4.45 -0.04 6.55
CA TYR A 5 -3.02 0.20 6.66
C TYR A 5 -2.43 0.47 5.29
N ILE A 6 -1.57 1.49 5.18
CA ILE A 6 -1.01 1.97 3.92
C ILE A 6 0.49 2.16 4.08
N ASP A 7 1.25 1.71 3.07
CA ASP A 7 2.69 1.95 2.95
C ASP A 7 3.11 2.06 1.48
N GLU A 8 4.33 2.48 1.20
CA GLU A 8 4.84 2.73 -0.14
C GLU A 8 6.10 1.95 -0.49
N SER A 9 6.37 1.82 -1.80
CA SER A 9 7.61 1.27 -2.35
C SER A 9 8.05 2.03 -3.61
N GLY A 10 9.35 2.18 -3.77
CA GLY A 10 9.94 3.04 -4.79
C GLY A 10 10.31 4.42 -4.23
N THR A 11 11.07 5.18 -5.01
CA THR A 11 11.52 6.52 -4.58
C THR A 11 10.51 7.59 -4.96
N LYS A 12 10.35 8.61 -4.10
CA LYS A 12 9.51 9.80 -4.37
C LYS A 12 10.19 10.82 -5.29
N ASP A 13 11.49 10.67 -5.54
CA ASP A 13 12.22 11.61 -6.41
C ASP A 13 11.73 11.51 -7.85
N LEU A 14 11.64 12.67 -8.51
CA LEU A 14 11.28 12.72 -9.92
C LEU A 14 12.31 11.99 -10.76
N HIS A 15 11.86 11.35 -11.84
CA HIS A 15 12.73 10.72 -12.81
C HIS A 15 13.41 11.79 -13.66
N ARG A 16 14.73 11.68 -13.86
CA ARG A 16 15.55 12.70 -14.57
C ARG A 16 16.13 12.20 -15.91
N GLY A 17 15.48 11.19 -16.51
CA GLY A 17 15.97 10.58 -17.75
C GLY A 17 17.39 10.03 -17.57
N GLU A 18 18.31 10.37 -18.52
CA GLU A 18 19.70 9.90 -18.49
C GLU A 18 20.51 10.41 -17.27
N ASN A 19 20.09 11.53 -16.66
CA ASN A 19 20.69 12.07 -15.44
C ASN A 19 20.05 11.54 -14.16
N ASN A 20 19.33 10.42 -14.26
CA ASN A 20 18.66 9.83 -13.11
C ASN A 20 19.70 9.28 -12.10
N LYS A 21 19.51 9.61 -10.81
CA LYS A 21 20.41 9.12 -9.76
C LYS A 21 20.29 7.61 -9.63
N GLU A 22 21.40 6.94 -9.40
CA GLU A 22 21.42 5.52 -9.08
C GLU A 22 20.46 5.23 -7.90
N GLY A 23 19.63 4.19 -8.06
CA GLY A 23 18.63 3.82 -7.06
C GLY A 23 17.29 4.57 -7.16
N ASN A 24 17.15 5.59 -8.02
CA ASN A 24 15.86 6.22 -8.29
C ASN A 24 15.02 5.32 -9.21
N SER A 25 13.83 4.93 -8.74
CA SER A 25 12.92 4.06 -9.49
C SER A 25 12.09 4.84 -10.52
N GLU A 26 11.66 4.18 -11.60
CA GLU A 26 10.68 4.74 -12.54
C GLU A 26 9.27 4.73 -11.96
N TYR A 27 8.96 3.70 -11.17
CA TYR A 27 7.66 3.55 -10.53
C TYR A 27 7.70 3.94 -9.06
N PHE A 28 6.64 4.61 -8.63
CA PHE A 28 6.25 4.73 -7.23
C PHE A 28 4.95 3.94 -7.04
N VAL A 29 4.89 3.13 -6.00
CA VAL A 29 3.75 2.26 -5.73
C VAL A 29 3.33 2.42 -4.28
N MET A 30 2.04 2.52 -4.06
CA MET A 30 1.43 2.45 -2.73
C MET A 30 0.65 1.16 -2.62
N GLY A 31 0.86 0.44 -1.53
CA GLY A 31 0.13 -0.77 -1.16
C GLY A 31 -0.72 -0.51 0.06
N ALA A 32 -1.86 -1.17 0.14
CA ALA A 32 -2.72 -1.08 1.30
C ALA A 32 -3.40 -2.41 1.60
N VAL A 33 -3.71 -2.62 2.88
CA VAL A 33 -4.52 -3.74 3.35
C VAL A 33 -5.67 -3.21 4.21
N LEU A 34 -6.87 -3.67 3.91
CA LEU A 34 -8.09 -3.42 4.67
C LEU A 34 -8.44 -4.71 5.44
N ILE A 35 -8.48 -4.62 6.76
CA ILE A 35 -8.70 -5.76 7.66
C ILE A 35 -9.84 -5.42 8.61
N LYS A 36 -10.77 -6.36 8.84
CA LYS A 36 -11.69 -6.23 9.97
C LYS A 36 -10.92 -6.28 11.28
N ALA A 37 -11.26 -5.41 12.24
CA ALA A 37 -10.53 -5.36 13.50
C ALA A 37 -10.51 -6.71 14.24
N GLU A 38 -11.57 -7.51 14.11
CA GLU A 38 -11.68 -8.85 14.70
C GLU A 38 -10.73 -9.89 14.05
N ASP A 39 -10.33 -9.69 12.79
CA ASP A 39 -9.47 -10.61 12.04
C ASP A 39 -7.97 -10.31 12.22
N LEU A 40 -7.63 -9.12 12.78
CA LEU A 40 -6.24 -8.68 12.85
C LEU A 40 -5.37 -9.59 13.69
N SER A 41 -5.87 -10.05 14.84
CA SER A 41 -5.10 -10.90 15.76
C SER A 41 -4.74 -12.25 15.15
N ASP A 42 -5.63 -12.85 14.34
CA ASP A 42 -5.35 -14.11 13.64
C ASP A 42 -4.22 -13.95 12.59
N ILE A 43 -4.26 -12.86 11.85
CA ILE A 43 -3.22 -12.55 10.85
C ILE A 43 -1.88 -12.29 11.55
N GLU A 44 -1.90 -11.52 12.62
CA GLU A 44 -0.70 -11.19 13.40
C GLU A 44 -0.05 -12.45 13.98
N GLU A 45 -0.83 -13.33 14.60
CA GLU A 45 -0.33 -14.59 15.16
C GLU A 45 0.33 -15.47 14.09
N LYS A 46 -0.30 -15.62 12.93
CA LYS A 46 0.28 -16.37 11.80
C LYS A 46 1.62 -15.81 11.35
N ILE A 47 1.73 -14.49 11.24
CA ILE A 47 2.99 -13.82 10.82
C ILE A 47 4.05 -13.92 11.91
N GLN A 48 3.69 -13.77 13.20
CA GLN A 48 4.62 -13.94 14.32
C GLN A 48 5.17 -15.39 14.39
N ASN A 49 4.34 -16.38 14.14
CA ASN A 49 4.77 -17.79 14.06
C ASN A 49 5.78 -18.02 12.93
N LEU A 50 5.57 -17.41 11.75
CA LEU A 50 6.55 -17.45 10.67
C LEU A 50 7.85 -16.73 11.04
N LYS A 51 7.78 -15.54 11.65
CA LYS A 51 8.96 -14.83 12.15
C LYS A 51 9.73 -15.67 13.18
N SER A 52 9.03 -16.28 14.14
CA SER A 52 9.65 -17.18 15.14
C SER A 52 10.39 -18.33 14.48
N THR A 53 9.76 -18.96 13.47
CA THR A 53 10.32 -20.12 12.78
C THR A 53 11.57 -19.77 11.97
N TYR A 54 11.48 -18.72 11.15
CA TYR A 54 12.52 -18.39 10.17
C TYR A 54 13.55 -17.37 10.67
N LEU A 55 13.14 -16.43 11.53
CA LEU A 55 13.97 -15.32 12.02
C LEU A 55 14.37 -15.51 13.49
N LYS A 56 13.74 -16.45 14.20
CA LYS A 56 13.91 -16.69 15.63
C LYS A 56 13.58 -15.49 16.53
N ASP A 57 12.82 -14.55 15.99
CA ASP A 57 12.34 -13.36 16.67
C ASP A 57 10.93 -13.00 16.15
N PRO A 58 9.86 -13.25 16.92
CA PRO A 58 8.49 -12.99 16.51
C PRO A 58 8.19 -11.48 16.37
N TYR A 59 8.98 -10.63 17.01
CA TYR A 59 8.77 -9.19 17.05
C TYR A 59 9.64 -8.42 16.04
N MET A 60 10.51 -9.12 15.32
CA MET A 60 11.33 -8.48 14.29
C MET A 60 10.45 -7.79 13.25
N GLU A 61 10.82 -6.56 12.89
CA GLU A 61 10.11 -5.82 11.84
C GLU A 61 10.23 -6.56 10.49
N LEU A 62 9.08 -6.76 9.86
CA LEU A 62 8.98 -7.34 8.53
C LEU A 62 9.12 -6.23 7.48
N LYS A 63 10.09 -6.35 6.59
CA LYS A 63 10.31 -5.40 5.48
C LYS A 63 10.28 -6.13 4.13
N SER A 64 9.63 -5.53 3.15
CA SER A 64 9.58 -6.02 1.78
C SER A 64 10.95 -6.03 1.10
N THR A 65 11.82 -5.10 1.48
CA THR A 65 13.19 -5.05 0.99
C THR A 65 14.07 -6.00 1.80
N ALA A 66 14.70 -6.94 1.10
CA ALA A 66 15.67 -7.88 1.67
C ALA A 66 16.94 -7.22 2.26
N LYS A 67 16.93 -5.93 2.52
CA LYS A 67 18.08 -5.17 3.07
C LYS A 67 18.22 -5.29 4.57
N SER A 68 17.25 -5.87 5.29
CA SER A 68 17.49 -6.21 6.69
C SER A 68 18.67 -7.19 6.75
N LYS A 69 19.67 -6.90 7.56
CA LYS A 69 20.88 -7.76 7.73
C LYS A 69 20.49 -9.20 8.00
N THR A 70 19.38 -9.43 8.67
CA THR A 70 18.84 -10.72 9.07
C THR A 70 18.32 -11.55 7.89
N LEU A 71 17.59 -10.93 6.95
CA LEU A 71 17.08 -11.63 5.76
C LEU A 71 18.17 -11.82 4.71
N LYS A 72 19.14 -10.91 4.59
CA LYS A 72 20.20 -10.98 3.58
C LYS A 72 21.06 -12.24 3.70
N ASN A 73 21.25 -12.73 4.92
CA ASN A 73 22.09 -13.89 5.22
C ASN A 73 21.29 -15.15 5.59
N ASN A 74 19.95 -15.09 5.52
CA ASN A 74 19.11 -16.23 5.85
C ASN A 74 18.97 -17.15 4.62
N LYS A 75 19.40 -18.42 4.78
CA LYS A 75 19.33 -19.43 3.71
C LYS A 75 17.90 -19.74 3.28
N ASN A 76 16.92 -19.57 4.16
CA ASN A 76 15.50 -19.87 3.92
C ASN A 76 14.70 -18.61 3.61
N LYS A 77 15.35 -17.56 3.15
CA LYS A 77 14.73 -16.26 2.88
C LYS A 77 13.58 -16.35 1.87
N ASP A 78 13.79 -17.06 0.78
CA ASP A 78 12.77 -17.13 -0.29
C ASP A 78 11.57 -17.91 0.22
N GLU A 79 11.77 -19.02 0.92
CA GLU A 79 10.71 -19.79 1.56
C GLU A 79 9.93 -18.95 2.61
N PHE A 80 10.64 -18.16 3.41
CA PHE A 80 10.03 -17.25 4.36
C PHE A 80 9.13 -16.21 3.65
N LEU A 81 9.63 -15.59 2.58
CA LEU A 81 8.86 -14.61 1.81
C LEU A 81 7.67 -15.25 1.12
N ASP A 82 7.81 -16.46 0.57
CA ASP A 82 6.72 -17.22 -0.03
C ASP A 82 5.64 -17.48 1.01
N ASN A 83 5.99 -17.94 2.21
CA ASN A 83 5.04 -18.20 3.29
C ASN A 83 4.35 -16.92 3.80
N ILE A 84 5.05 -15.79 3.87
CA ILE A 84 4.44 -14.50 4.23
C ILE A 84 3.39 -14.09 3.19
N HIS A 85 3.74 -14.13 1.89
CA HIS A 85 2.79 -13.78 0.83
C HIS A 85 1.60 -14.74 0.79
N GLN A 86 1.84 -16.06 0.99
CA GLN A 86 0.79 -17.06 1.07
C GLN A 86 -0.13 -16.84 2.28
N THR A 87 0.43 -16.45 3.43
CA THR A 87 -0.35 -16.11 4.63
C THR A 87 -1.28 -14.94 4.35
N ILE A 88 -0.78 -13.87 3.75
CA ILE A 88 -1.63 -12.72 3.34
C ILE A 88 -2.69 -13.18 2.33
N ALA A 89 -2.31 -13.97 1.32
CA ALA A 89 -3.21 -14.43 0.26
C ALA A 89 -4.35 -15.34 0.78
N THR A 90 -4.18 -15.98 1.94
CA THR A 90 -5.19 -16.87 2.54
C THR A 90 -5.90 -16.26 3.75
N SER A 91 -5.47 -15.09 4.22
CA SER A 91 -6.08 -14.40 5.36
C SER A 91 -7.33 -13.63 4.95
N ASN A 92 -8.20 -13.33 5.94
CA ASN A 92 -9.41 -12.55 5.72
C ASN A 92 -9.08 -11.04 5.68
N CYS A 93 -8.60 -10.57 4.53
CA CYS A 93 -8.25 -9.18 4.27
C CYS A 93 -8.48 -8.82 2.81
N CYS A 94 -8.55 -7.54 2.49
CA CYS A 94 -8.57 -7.02 1.13
C CYS A 94 -7.32 -6.21 0.84
N CYS A 95 -6.66 -6.49 -0.29
CA CYS A 95 -5.49 -5.76 -0.76
C CYS A 95 -5.90 -4.68 -1.76
N PHE A 96 -5.23 -3.53 -1.68
CA PHE A 96 -5.38 -2.44 -2.63
C PHE A 96 -3.99 -1.97 -3.08
N GLY A 97 -3.94 -1.34 -4.25
CA GLY A 97 -2.71 -0.80 -4.78
C GLY A 97 -2.94 0.40 -5.69
N ALA A 98 -1.97 1.30 -5.71
CA ALA A 98 -1.90 2.40 -6.67
C ALA A 98 -0.47 2.56 -7.16
N GLN A 99 -0.29 2.77 -8.45
CA GLN A 99 1.03 2.99 -9.06
C GLN A 99 1.06 4.26 -9.89
N VAL A 100 2.22 4.90 -9.88
CA VAL A 100 2.60 6.01 -10.76
C VAL A 100 3.84 5.62 -11.54
N HIS A 101 3.78 5.70 -12.88
CA HIS A 101 4.95 5.70 -13.74
C HIS A 101 5.42 7.13 -13.91
N LYS A 102 6.45 7.52 -13.17
CA LYS A 102 6.92 8.91 -13.07
C LYS A 102 7.29 9.53 -14.42
N PRO A 103 8.03 8.84 -15.32
CA PRO A 103 8.35 9.39 -16.63
C PRO A 103 7.12 9.77 -17.46
N SER A 104 6.07 8.94 -17.47
CA SER A 104 4.83 9.22 -18.22
C SER A 104 4.13 10.47 -17.69
N LEU A 105 3.93 10.57 -16.37
CA LEU A 105 3.24 11.72 -15.80
C LEU A 105 4.06 13.03 -15.89
N GLN A 106 5.38 12.96 -15.81
CA GLN A 106 6.25 14.12 -16.03
C GLN A 106 6.15 14.61 -17.49
N LYS A 107 6.19 13.69 -18.47
CA LYS A 107 6.06 14.02 -19.89
C LYS A 107 4.71 14.69 -20.19
N ASN A 108 3.66 14.28 -19.51
CA ASN A 108 2.31 14.83 -19.66
C ASN A 108 2.07 16.11 -18.85
N GLY A 109 3.09 16.62 -18.13
CA GLY A 109 2.97 17.84 -17.32
C GLY A 109 2.14 17.68 -16.03
N VAL A 110 1.81 16.44 -15.64
CA VAL A 110 1.01 16.15 -14.45
C VAL A 110 1.87 16.18 -13.18
N LEU A 111 3.13 15.75 -13.26
CA LEU A 111 4.06 15.73 -12.14
C LEU A 111 5.07 16.87 -12.25
N GLU A 112 4.96 17.85 -11.35
CA GLU A 112 5.88 18.97 -11.20
C GLU A 112 6.83 18.78 -10.00
N ASN A 113 6.37 18.06 -8.98
CA ASN A 113 7.12 17.82 -7.76
C ASN A 113 6.83 16.46 -7.13
N ARG A 114 7.71 16.04 -6.21
CA ARG A 114 7.64 14.74 -5.54
C ARG A 114 6.43 14.56 -4.62
N ASP A 115 5.89 15.65 -4.09
CA ASP A 115 4.77 15.59 -3.13
C ASP A 115 3.47 15.18 -3.84
N GLN A 116 3.32 15.54 -5.13
CA GLN A 116 2.19 15.13 -5.95
C GLN A 116 2.15 13.61 -6.15
N ILE A 117 3.31 12.95 -6.29
CA ILE A 117 3.39 11.49 -6.47
C ILE A 117 2.70 10.75 -5.32
N TYR A 118 3.05 11.14 -4.09
CA TYR A 118 2.44 10.54 -2.90
C TYR A 118 0.95 10.84 -2.83
N LYS A 119 0.57 12.11 -3.00
CA LYS A 119 -0.83 12.54 -2.95
C LYS A 119 -1.69 11.75 -3.95
N ILE A 120 -1.25 11.64 -5.20
CA ILE A 120 -1.99 10.90 -6.25
C ILE A 120 -2.25 9.46 -5.82
N CYS A 121 -1.21 8.69 -5.47
CA CYS A 121 -1.39 7.30 -5.04
C CYS A 121 -2.28 7.18 -3.81
N PHE A 122 -2.07 8.03 -2.81
CA PHE A 122 -2.84 8.02 -1.58
C PHE A 122 -4.34 8.24 -1.82
N LEU A 123 -4.68 9.23 -2.62
CA LEU A 123 -6.05 9.54 -2.96
C LEU A 123 -6.71 8.40 -3.77
N HIS A 124 -5.97 7.76 -4.69
CA HIS A 124 -6.46 6.59 -5.42
C HIS A 124 -6.73 5.39 -4.49
N ILE A 125 -5.88 5.14 -3.49
CA ILE A 125 -6.14 4.10 -2.49
C ILE A 125 -7.43 4.40 -1.73
N LEU A 126 -7.62 5.61 -1.22
CA LEU A 126 -8.84 5.99 -0.50
C LEU A 126 -10.09 5.82 -1.38
N SER A 127 -10.01 6.24 -2.64
CA SER A 127 -11.12 6.10 -3.61
C SER A 127 -11.44 4.63 -3.89
N ALA A 128 -10.42 3.79 -4.09
CA ALA A 128 -10.61 2.36 -4.32
C ALA A 128 -11.28 1.66 -3.12
N VAL A 129 -10.81 1.95 -1.90
CA VAL A 129 -11.41 1.43 -0.66
C VAL A 129 -12.86 1.91 -0.53
N ASN A 130 -13.14 3.20 -0.77
CA ASN A 130 -14.49 3.74 -0.72
C ASN A 130 -15.43 3.07 -1.73
N SER A 131 -14.95 2.82 -2.95
CA SER A 131 -15.72 2.12 -3.99
C SER A 131 -16.04 0.67 -3.58
N TYR A 132 -15.06 -0.02 -2.99
CA TYR A 132 -15.26 -1.36 -2.44
C TYR A 132 -16.31 -1.38 -1.32
N LEU A 133 -16.21 -0.47 -0.34
CA LEU A 133 -17.18 -0.39 0.77
C LEU A 133 -18.60 -0.18 0.27
N LYS A 134 -18.78 0.70 -0.74
CA LYS A 134 -20.07 0.93 -1.37
C LYS A 134 -20.59 -0.29 -2.12
N HIS A 135 -19.74 -0.93 -2.90
CA HIS A 135 -20.10 -2.11 -3.69
C HIS A 135 -20.56 -3.27 -2.79
N GLU A 136 -19.85 -3.50 -1.70
CA GLU A 136 -20.16 -4.56 -0.72
C GLU A 136 -21.24 -4.14 0.29
N ASN A 137 -21.81 -2.93 0.17
CA ASN A 137 -22.80 -2.39 1.12
C ASN A 137 -22.29 -2.38 2.58
N ILE A 138 -21.00 -2.16 2.78
CA ILE A 138 -20.36 -2.09 4.10
C ILE A 138 -20.63 -0.71 4.70
N ASN A 139 -21.31 -0.66 5.85
CA ASN A 139 -21.62 0.57 6.57
C ASN A 139 -20.71 0.82 7.79
N GLU A 140 -19.71 -0.02 7.98
CA GLU A 140 -18.76 0.10 9.08
C GLU A 140 -17.74 1.21 8.83
N SER A 141 -17.23 1.79 9.92
CA SER A 141 -16.20 2.81 9.86
C SER A 141 -14.82 2.22 9.53
N VAL A 142 -14.01 3.01 8.85
CA VAL A 142 -12.61 2.73 8.51
C VAL A 142 -11.70 3.68 9.27
N THR A 143 -10.73 3.14 9.98
CA THR A 143 -9.64 3.91 10.60
C THR A 143 -8.38 3.71 9.76
N VAL A 144 -7.72 4.82 9.39
CA VAL A 144 -6.53 4.83 8.52
C VAL A 144 -5.26 4.90 9.35
N PHE A 145 -4.31 4.04 9.03
CA PHE A 145 -2.98 3.95 9.62
C PHE A 145 -1.90 4.04 8.54
N ILE A 146 -0.88 4.84 8.78
CA ILE A 146 0.24 5.07 7.86
C ILE A 146 1.53 5.05 8.66
N ASP A 147 2.61 4.54 8.05
CA ASP A 147 3.95 4.59 8.65
C ASP A 147 4.35 6.04 8.93
N ARG A 148 4.88 6.26 10.13
CA ARG A 148 5.36 7.57 10.55
C ARG A 148 6.67 7.89 9.84
N VAL A 149 6.71 9.05 9.20
CA VAL A 149 7.96 9.59 8.62
C VAL A 149 8.44 10.74 9.51
N ASP A 150 8.57 11.92 8.98
CA ASP A 150 8.85 13.15 9.71
C ASP A 150 7.61 14.03 9.80
N ALA A 151 7.63 15.00 10.71
CA ALA A 151 6.46 15.86 10.97
C ALA A 151 5.99 16.64 9.74
N ALA A 152 6.92 17.06 8.84
CA ALA A 152 6.57 17.83 7.65
C ALA A 152 5.84 16.96 6.62
N ASN A 153 6.32 15.73 6.38
CA ASN A 153 5.69 14.78 5.49
C ASN A 153 4.35 14.28 6.05
N ASN A 154 4.29 13.97 7.35
CA ASN A 154 3.04 13.59 8.01
C ASN A 154 1.97 14.68 7.89
N LYS A 155 2.35 15.96 8.03
CA LYS A 155 1.44 17.10 7.82
C LYS A 155 0.89 17.14 6.38
N LYS A 156 1.70 16.87 5.36
CA LYS A 156 1.25 16.83 3.96
C LYS A 156 0.22 15.73 3.74
N VAL A 157 0.47 14.54 4.26
CA VAL A 157 -0.47 13.40 4.20
C VAL A 157 -1.77 13.72 4.92
N TYR A 158 -1.68 14.30 6.12
CA TYR A 158 -2.85 14.75 6.88
C TYR A 158 -3.70 15.75 6.10
N LEU A 159 -3.07 16.74 5.45
CA LEU A 159 -3.78 17.74 4.65
C LEU A 159 -4.46 17.10 3.42
N ALA A 160 -3.78 16.17 2.73
CA ALA A 160 -4.37 15.43 1.62
C ALA A 160 -5.58 14.59 2.08
N TYR A 161 -5.49 13.96 3.26
CA TYR A 161 -6.61 13.23 3.85
C TYR A 161 -7.80 14.13 4.18
N LYS A 162 -7.55 15.30 4.78
CA LYS A 162 -8.62 16.27 5.07
C LYS A 162 -9.27 16.80 3.80
N GLU A 163 -8.49 17.07 2.77
CA GLU A 163 -8.99 17.49 1.46
C GLU A 163 -9.93 16.42 0.86
N ALA A 164 -9.55 15.13 0.94
CA ALA A 164 -10.39 14.03 0.50
C ALA A 164 -11.72 13.97 1.29
N LEU A 165 -11.66 14.06 2.63
CA LEU A 165 -12.85 14.05 3.49
C LEU A 165 -13.79 15.25 3.25
N GLU A 166 -13.26 16.40 2.89
CA GLU A 166 -14.04 17.60 2.62
C GLU A 166 -14.65 17.62 1.21
N SER A 167 -14.34 16.61 0.37
CA SER A 167 -14.83 16.50 -1.01
C SER A 167 -14.61 17.77 -1.86
N LYS A 168 -13.53 18.49 -1.57
CA LYS A 168 -13.16 19.72 -2.29
C LYS A 168 -12.46 19.47 -3.62
N SER A 169 -12.00 18.24 -3.84
CA SER A 169 -11.34 17.85 -5.08
C SER A 169 -12.37 17.25 -6.04
N ILE A 170 -12.39 17.74 -7.29
CA ILE A 170 -13.21 17.22 -8.39
C ILE A 170 -12.90 15.72 -8.63
N ASP A 171 -11.68 15.28 -8.31
CA ASP A 171 -11.19 13.93 -8.52
C ASP A 171 -11.83 12.88 -7.58
N PHE A 172 -12.60 13.33 -6.57
CA PHE A 172 -13.29 12.50 -5.58
C PHE A 172 -14.82 12.49 -5.75
N ILE A 173 -15.31 12.58 -6.96
CA ILE A 173 -16.74 12.45 -7.23
C ILE A 173 -17.23 11.09 -6.69
N GLY A 174 -18.13 11.17 -5.71
CA GLY A 174 -18.73 9.99 -5.09
C GLY A 174 -17.99 9.42 -3.88
N PHE A 175 -16.94 10.09 -3.37
CA PHE A 175 -16.32 9.71 -2.09
C PHE A 175 -17.31 9.95 -0.93
N ASP A 176 -17.60 8.91 -0.18
CA ASP A 176 -18.50 8.98 0.97
C ASP A 176 -17.71 9.02 2.27
N LYS A 177 -17.48 10.22 2.76
CA LYS A 177 -16.70 10.47 3.99
C LYS A 177 -17.25 9.79 5.24
N LYS A 178 -18.53 9.37 5.24
CA LYS A 178 -19.14 8.74 6.42
C LYS A 178 -18.44 7.43 6.83
N HIS A 179 -17.80 6.76 5.87
CA HIS A 179 -17.07 5.53 6.15
C HIS A 179 -15.72 5.76 6.82
N PHE A 180 -15.13 6.94 6.68
CA PHE A 180 -13.77 7.18 7.15
C PHE A 180 -13.74 7.97 8.47
N SER A 181 -12.91 7.50 9.40
CA SER A 181 -12.61 8.26 10.61
C SER A 181 -12.13 9.67 10.26
N PRO A 182 -12.53 10.71 11.00
CA PRO A 182 -12.03 12.07 10.75
C PRO A 182 -10.52 12.23 11.04
N SER A 183 -9.92 11.24 11.70
CA SER A 183 -8.50 11.23 12.06
C SER A 183 -7.73 10.17 11.29
N ILE A 184 -6.50 10.50 10.87
CA ILE A 184 -5.50 9.58 10.37
C ILE A 184 -4.49 9.30 11.47
N ASN A 185 -4.00 8.07 11.56
CA ASN A 185 -3.05 7.64 12.59
C ASN A 185 -1.68 7.41 11.95
N PHE A 186 -0.68 8.12 12.47
CA PHE A 186 0.73 7.90 12.12
C PHE A 186 1.35 6.99 13.18
N VAL A 187 1.79 5.82 12.77
CA VAL A 187 2.27 4.75 13.65
C VAL A 187 3.68 4.32 13.26
N ASP A 188 4.38 3.69 14.19
CA ASP A 188 5.71 3.16 13.93
C ASP A 188 5.56 1.73 13.35
N SER A 189 6.11 1.49 12.17
CA SER A 189 5.99 0.21 11.45
C SER A 189 6.59 -0.96 12.24
N GLU A 190 7.63 -0.71 13.05
CA GLU A 190 8.23 -1.73 13.92
C GLU A 190 7.21 -2.41 14.84
N PHE A 191 6.20 -1.65 15.32
CA PHE A 191 5.20 -2.12 16.29
C PHE A 191 3.81 -2.33 15.67
N THR A 192 3.66 -2.18 14.36
CA THR A 192 2.35 -2.20 13.71
C THR A 192 2.32 -3.20 12.56
N ILE A 193 1.83 -4.40 12.83
CA ILE A 193 1.82 -5.50 11.85
C ILE A 193 1.06 -5.15 10.57
N GLY A 194 -0.03 -4.39 10.65
CA GLY A 194 -0.80 -4.00 9.48
C GLY A 194 0.00 -3.13 8.50
N VAL A 195 0.86 -2.22 9.00
CA VAL A 195 1.76 -1.41 8.16
C VAL A 195 2.85 -2.30 7.55
N GLN A 196 3.39 -3.27 8.30
CA GLN A 196 4.33 -4.24 7.76
C GLN A 196 3.72 -5.07 6.62
N ILE A 197 2.44 -5.46 6.73
CA ILE A 197 1.71 -6.15 5.66
C ILE A 197 1.57 -5.21 4.44
N ALA A 198 1.24 -3.95 4.65
CA ALA A 198 1.13 -2.95 3.58
C ALA A 198 2.47 -2.75 2.84
N ASP A 199 3.63 -2.72 3.55
CA ASP A 199 4.98 -2.71 2.95
C ASP A 199 5.22 -3.95 2.07
N ILE A 200 4.84 -5.15 2.55
CA ILE A 200 4.95 -6.38 1.76
C ILE A 200 4.13 -6.30 0.47
N ILE A 201 2.90 -5.79 0.53
CA ILE A 201 2.03 -5.61 -0.62
C ILE A 201 2.65 -4.58 -1.59
N ALA A 202 3.03 -3.39 -1.09
CA ALA A 202 3.65 -2.35 -1.89
C ALA A 202 4.94 -2.85 -2.59
N GLY A 203 5.79 -3.56 -1.85
CA GLY A 203 7.02 -4.16 -2.38
C GLY A 203 6.78 -5.25 -3.41
N ALA A 204 5.74 -6.08 -3.27
CA ALA A 204 5.36 -7.10 -4.24
C ALA A 204 4.87 -6.45 -5.55
N LEU A 205 4.02 -5.44 -5.46
CA LEU A 205 3.51 -4.67 -6.60
C LEU A 205 4.66 -3.93 -7.31
N TRP A 206 5.51 -3.22 -6.54
CA TRP A 206 6.66 -2.49 -7.09
C TRP A 206 7.62 -3.42 -7.84
N ARG A 207 7.98 -4.58 -7.28
CA ARG A 207 8.80 -5.58 -7.98
C ARG A 207 8.13 -6.06 -9.27
N GLY A 208 6.80 -6.15 -9.27
CA GLY A 208 6.03 -6.52 -10.45
C GLY A 208 6.18 -5.54 -11.61
N VAL A 209 6.15 -4.24 -11.34
CA VAL A 209 6.20 -3.18 -12.37
C VAL A 209 7.63 -2.74 -12.68
N GLU A 210 8.44 -2.45 -11.67
CA GLU A 210 9.82 -1.95 -11.81
C GLU A 210 10.79 -3.03 -12.27
N LYS A 211 10.71 -4.23 -11.68
CA LYS A 211 11.66 -5.34 -11.94
C LYS A 211 11.10 -6.44 -12.84
N LYS A 212 9.85 -6.30 -13.29
CA LYS A 212 9.10 -7.31 -14.07
C LYS A 212 8.99 -8.68 -13.37
N LYS A 213 9.18 -8.73 -12.02
CA LYS A 213 9.09 -9.93 -11.18
C LYS A 213 7.71 -10.01 -10.53
N LYS A 214 6.78 -10.71 -11.19
CA LYS A 214 5.35 -10.75 -10.81
C LYS A 214 4.97 -11.89 -9.87
N THR A 215 5.91 -12.72 -9.37
CA THR A 215 5.60 -13.89 -8.54
C THR A 215 4.74 -13.50 -7.34
N TYR A 216 5.20 -12.60 -6.50
CA TYR A 216 4.50 -12.22 -5.27
C TYR A 216 3.23 -11.40 -5.53
N SER A 217 3.24 -10.49 -6.50
CA SER A 217 2.02 -9.77 -6.85
C SER A 217 0.91 -10.70 -7.37
N LYS A 218 1.27 -11.77 -8.11
CA LYS A 218 0.30 -12.80 -8.53
C LYS A 218 -0.24 -13.62 -7.36
N MET A 219 0.58 -13.95 -6.36
CA MET A 219 0.14 -14.67 -5.16
C MET A 219 -0.90 -13.87 -4.38
N LEU A 220 -0.80 -12.55 -4.35
CA LEU A 220 -1.71 -11.67 -3.63
C LEU A 220 -3.03 -11.39 -4.39
N LEU A 221 -3.12 -11.71 -5.70
CA LEU A 221 -4.32 -11.42 -6.52
C LEU A 221 -5.64 -11.89 -5.90
N PRO A 222 -5.73 -13.06 -5.23
CA PRO A 222 -6.99 -13.49 -4.60
C PRO A 222 -7.53 -12.54 -3.53
N ARG A 223 -6.70 -11.60 -3.03
CA ARG A 223 -7.10 -10.61 -2.03
C ARG A 223 -7.39 -9.22 -2.61
N PHE A 224 -7.17 -9.03 -3.90
CA PHE A 224 -7.58 -7.80 -4.58
C PHE A 224 -9.07 -7.91 -4.97
N PRO A 225 -9.96 -7.10 -4.37
CA PRO A 225 -11.36 -7.06 -4.76
C PRO A 225 -11.53 -6.81 -6.27
N MET A 226 -12.52 -7.45 -6.86
CA MET A 226 -12.85 -7.30 -8.27
C MET A 226 -14.17 -6.57 -8.44
N ASP A 227 -14.31 -5.82 -9.54
CA ASP A 227 -15.57 -5.22 -9.93
C ASP A 227 -16.56 -6.27 -10.49
N ASN A 228 -17.76 -5.82 -10.87
CA ASN A 228 -18.78 -6.69 -11.47
C ASN A 228 -18.34 -7.38 -12.77
N ASN A 229 -17.28 -6.89 -13.43
CA ASN A 229 -16.68 -7.46 -14.63
C ASN A 229 -15.49 -8.37 -14.32
N GLN A 230 -15.28 -8.72 -13.05
CA GLN A 230 -14.16 -9.52 -12.55
C GLN A 230 -12.78 -8.89 -12.85
N LYS A 231 -12.70 -7.55 -12.80
CA LYS A 231 -11.46 -6.79 -12.98
C LYS A 231 -11.04 -6.15 -11.66
N TYR A 232 -9.78 -6.32 -11.31
CA TYR A 232 -9.14 -5.62 -10.19
C TYR A 232 -8.43 -4.33 -10.65
N VAL A 233 -7.93 -4.27 -11.90
CA VAL A 233 -7.32 -3.07 -12.47
C VAL A 233 -8.40 -2.02 -12.75
N GLY A 234 -8.20 -0.81 -12.25
CA GLY A 234 -9.20 0.27 -12.28
C GLY A 234 -10.20 0.21 -11.13
N TYR A 235 -10.17 -0.85 -10.31
CA TYR A 235 -11.03 -1.01 -9.14
C TYR A 235 -10.22 -1.04 -7.84
N SER A 236 -9.56 -2.16 -7.50
CA SER A 236 -8.72 -2.27 -6.30
C SER A 236 -7.24 -2.02 -6.57
N TYR A 237 -6.82 -2.06 -7.83
CA TYR A 237 -5.48 -1.69 -8.28
C TYR A 237 -5.54 -0.58 -9.32
N GLN A 238 -5.01 0.60 -8.97
CA GLN A 238 -5.10 1.81 -9.77
C GLN A 238 -3.80 2.07 -10.52
N ASN A 239 -3.91 2.25 -11.85
CA ASN A 239 -2.84 2.80 -12.66
C ASN A 239 -3.10 4.30 -12.81
N CYS A 240 -2.31 5.12 -12.12
CA CYS A 240 -2.50 6.56 -12.05
C CYS A 240 -1.94 7.32 -13.28
N GLU A 241 -1.65 6.65 -14.40
CA GLU A 241 -1.15 7.27 -15.62
C GLU A 241 -2.20 8.13 -16.35
N GLU A 242 -3.48 7.88 -16.08
CA GLU A 242 -4.62 8.57 -16.69
C GLU A 242 -5.17 9.70 -15.83
N TRP A 243 -4.40 10.22 -14.89
CA TRP A 243 -4.79 11.37 -14.09
C TRP A 243 -4.96 12.60 -15.00
N LYS A 244 -6.20 13.06 -15.12
CA LYS A 244 -6.56 14.29 -15.83
C LYS A 244 -7.05 15.35 -14.85
#